data_464401ce4277f4e009d242fb97f8a893
#
_entry.id   464401ce4277f4e009d242fb97f8a893
#
_cell.length_a   1.000
_cell.length_b   1.000
_cell.length_c   1.000
_cell.angle_alpha   90.00
_cell.angle_beta   90.00
_cell.angle_gamma   90.00
#
_symmetry.space_group_name_H-M   'P 1'
#
loop_
_entity.id
_entity.type
_entity.pdbx_description
1 polymer ?
#
loop_
_entity_poly.entity_id
_entity_poly.type
_entity_poly.pdbx_seq_one_letter_code
_entity_poly.pdbx_strand_id
1 'polypeptide(L)'
;MLLKLELQSNPEALCLVRAAVERAAEVMHFRDAETRAIVRSVDEALANVMRHAYGGRPGFPIEMSCHKLPIGGQSAALGGIEILLADKGVPVKPETLKGRPLDEIRPGGLGLHFIRQSMDEVEFSRKKGKNLLRMVKYLSPTPQAAASQGE
;
A
#
# COMPACT_ATOMS: atom_id res chain seq x y z
N MET A 1 -1.91 1.57 15.99
CA MET A 1 -2.13 0.41 15.09
C MET A 1 -3.62 0.19 14.96
N LEU A 2 -4.15 0.11 13.73
CA LEU A 2 -5.55 -0.19 13.44
C LEU A 2 -5.76 -1.69 13.22
N LEU A 3 -4.83 -2.30 12.47
CA LEU A 3 -4.95 -3.67 12.01
C LEU A 3 -3.56 -4.29 11.89
N LYS A 4 -3.42 -5.55 12.26
CA LYS A 4 -2.27 -6.38 11.95
C LYS A 4 -2.76 -7.72 11.42
N LEU A 5 -2.19 -8.15 10.28
CA LEU A 5 -2.45 -9.44 9.65
C LEU A 5 -1.14 -10.20 9.47
N GLU A 6 -1.18 -11.48 9.79
CA GLU A 6 -0.15 -12.45 9.45
C GLU A 6 -0.78 -13.45 8.48
N LEU A 7 -0.28 -13.51 7.27
CA LEU A 7 -0.84 -14.34 6.21
C LEU A 7 0.26 -15.14 5.51
N GLN A 8 -0.16 -16.10 4.74
CA GLN A 8 0.72 -16.86 3.87
C GLN A 8 0.57 -16.41 2.41
N SER A 9 1.57 -16.67 1.59
CA SER A 9 1.60 -16.31 0.16
C SER A 9 0.61 -17.15 -0.68
N ASN A 10 -0.65 -17.18 -0.25
CA ASN A 10 -1.74 -17.86 -0.95
C ASN A 10 -2.65 -16.82 -1.60
N PRO A 11 -2.96 -16.92 -2.91
CA PRO A 11 -3.84 -15.96 -3.59
C PRO A 11 -5.22 -15.80 -2.94
N GLU A 12 -5.73 -16.84 -2.30
CA GLU A 12 -7.01 -16.82 -1.57
C GLU A 12 -7.02 -15.79 -0.43
N ALA A 13 -5.86 -15.52 0.19
CA ALA A 13 -5.75 -14.52 1.25
C ALA A 13 -6.04 -13.09 0.75
N LEU A 14 -5.88 -12.82 -0.54
CA LEU A 14 -6.07 -11.48 -1.10
C LEU A 14 -7.49 -10.94 -0.90
N CYS A 15 -8.52 -11.78 -1.00
CA CYS A 15 -9.90 -11.34 -0.81
C CYS A 15 -10.16 -10.90 0.64
N LEU A 16 -9.57 -11.56 1.62
CA LEU A 16 -9.67 -11.20 3.03
C LEU A 16 -8.93 -9.90 3.34
N VAL A 17 -7.74 -9.74 2.77
CA VAL A 17 -6.96 -8.51 2.91
C VAL A 17 -7.68 -7.32 2.30
N ARG A 18 -8.24 -7.47 1.10
CA ARG A 18 -9.04 -6.42 0.44
C ARG A 18 -10.17 -5.94 1.35
N ALA A 19 -10.98 -6.85 1.87
CA ALA A 19 -12.09 -6.51 2.77
C ALA A 19 -11.61 -5.80 4.04
N ALA A 20 -10.51 -6.26 4.65
CA ALA A 20 -9.95 -5.64 5.85
C ALA A 20 -9.41 -4.22 5.59
N VAL A 21 -8.70 -4.03 4.49
CA VAL A 21 -8.13 -2.71 4.11
C VAL A 21 -9.23 -1.74 3.70
N GLU A 22 -10.22 -2.20 2.93
CA GLU A 22 -11.39 -1.40 2.57
C GLU A 22 -12.10 -0.90 3.81
N ARG A 23 -12.38 -1.79 4.76
CA ARG A 23 -13.02 -1.40 6.02
C ARG A 23 -12.17 -0.46 6.86
N ALA A 24 -10.86 -0.65 6.91
CA ALA A 24 -9.96 0.26 7.61
C ALA A 24 -9.97 1.67 6.99
N ALA A 25 -9.97 1.78 5.67
CA ALA A 25 -10.04 3.05 4.96
C ALA A 25 -11.40 3.76 5.17
N GLU A 26 -12.51 3.02 5.14
CA GLU A 26 -13.85 3.54 5.42
C GLU A 26 -13.97 4.11 6.84
N VAL A 27 -13.50 3.36 7.84
CA VAL A 27 -13.49 3.79 9.25
C VAL A 27 -12.65 5.05 9.44
N MET A 28 -11.66 5.28 8.59
CA MET A 28 -10.85 6.48 8.57
C MET A 28 -11.44 7.62 7.73
N HIS A 29 -12.61 7.43 7.15
CA HIS A 29 -13.32 8.41 6.33
C HIS A 29 -12.62 8.80 5.03
N PHE A 30 -11.84 7.88 4.43
CA PHE A 30 -11.39 8.05 3.06
C PHE A 30 -12.58 8.04 2.10
N ARG A 31 -12.52 8.86 1.05
CA ARG A 31 -13.53 8.85 -0.02
C ARG A 31 -13.45 7.53 -0.80
N ASP A 32 -14.54 7.13 -1.44
CA ASP A 32 -14.64 5.88 -2.20
C ASP A 32 -13.51 5.71 -3.22
N ALA A 33 -13.16 6.79 -3.94
CA ALA A 33 -12.06 6.75 -4.91
C ALA A 33 -10.70 6.51 -4.26
N GLU A 34 -10.45 7.13 -3.10
CA GLU A 34 -9.22 6.95 -2.31
C GLU A 34 -9.19 5.55 -1.69
N THR A 35 -10.30 5.07 -1.16
CA THR A 35 -10.43 3.70 -0.62
C THR A 35 -10.10 2.67 -1.69
N ARG A 36 -10.69 2.80 -2.90
CA ARG A 36 -10.37 1.89 -4.02
C ARG A 36 -8.90 1.95 -4.42
N ALA A 37 -8.29 3.13 -4.43
CA ALA A 37 -6.87 3.30 -4.74
C ALA A 37 -5.97 2.65 -3.69
N ILE A 38 -6.30 2.78 -2.40
CA ILE A 38 -5.59 2.14 -1.28
C ILE A 38 -5.69 0.61 -1.41
N VAL A 39 -6.89 0.07 -1.56
CA VAL A 39 -7.13 -1.38 -1.68
C VAL A 39 -6.36 -1.96 -2.86
N ARG A 40 -6.43 -1.31 -4.03
CA ARG A 40 -5.70 -1.77 -5.22
C ARG A 40 -4.19 -1.68 -5.06
N SER A 41 -3.67 -0.66 -4.36
CA SER A 41 -2.23 -0.55 -4.08
C SER A 41 -1.74 -1.69 -3.20
N VAL A 42 -2.50 -2.06 -2.17
CA VAL A 42 -2.19 -3.20 -1.30
C VAL A 42 -2.26 -4.52 -2.08
N ASP A 43 -3.27 -4.68 -2.92
CA ASP A 43 -3.43 -5.87 -3.76
C ASP A 43 -2.25 -6.08 -4.71
N GLU A 44 -1.83 -5.02 -5.40
CA GLU A 44 -0.64 -5.03 -6.26
C GLU A 44 0.65 -5.32 -5.48
N ALA A 45 0.80 -4.73 -4.30
CA ALA A 45 1.96 -4.95 -3.44
C ALA A 45 2.06 -6.41 -2.99
N LEU A 46 0.95 -7.00 -2.53
CA LEU A 46 0.89 -8.41 -2.15
C LEU A 46 1.12 -9.35 -3.34
N ALA A 47 0.53 -9.05 -4.50
CA ALA A 47 0.77 -9.82 -5.72
C ALA A 47 2.25 -9.78 -6.13
N ASN A 48 2.93 -8.64 -5.95
CA ASN A 48 4.36 -8.51 -6.19
C ASN A 48 5.20 -9.36 -5.22
N VAL A 49 4.86 -9.38 -3.94
CA VAL A 49 5.52 -10.27 -2.95
C VAL A 49 5.35 -11.72 -3.37
N MET A 50 4.14 -12.16 -3.67
CA MET A 50 3.86 -13.55 -4.06
C MET A 50 4.61 -13.95 -5.34
N ARG A 51 4.59 -13.11 -6.36
CA ARG A 51 5.22 -13.43 -7.67
C ARG A 51 6.74 -13.28 -7.66
N HIS A 52 7.25 -12.20 -7.07
CA HIS A 52 8.66 -11.84 -7.19
C HIS A 52 9.48 -12.23 -5.96
N ALA A 53 9.03 -11.91 -4.75
CA ALA A 53 9.77 -12.25 -3.55
C ALA A 53 9.75 -13.75 -3.27
N TYR A 54 8.63 -14.42 -3.52
CA TYR A 54 8.45 -15.85 -3.29
C TYR A 54 8.38 -16.70 -4.57
N GLY A 55 8.49 -16.09 -5.76
CA GLY A 55 8.54 -16.81 -7.03
C GLY A 55 7.27 -17.62 -7.33
N GLY A 56 6.10 -17.16 -6.88
CA GLY A 56 4.82 -17.84 -7.04
C GLY A 56 4.61 -19.03 -6.09
N ARG A 57 5.54 -19.29 -5.16
CA ARG A 57 5.43 -20.42 -4.22
C ARG A 57 4.46 -20.06 -3.08
N PRO A 58 3.48 -20.92 -2.77
CA PRO A 58 2.53 -20.71 -1.68
C PRO A 58 3.13 -21.04 -0.31
N GLY A 59 2.47 -20.58 0.76
CA GLY A 59 2.76 -20.98 2.14
C GLY A 59 3.89 -20.20 2.82
N PHE A 60 4.40 -19.12 2.23
CA PHE A 60 5.43 -18.29 2.82
C PHE A 60 4.84 -17.10 3.59
N PRO A 61 5.47 -16.69 4.72
CA PRO A 61 4.89 -15.69 5.60
C PRO A 61 4.95 -14.27 5.03
N ILE A 62 3.84 -13.56 5.14
CA ILE A 62 3.71 -12.13 4.86
C ILE A 62 3.09 -11.47 6.08
N GLU A 63 3.68 -10.39 6.57
CA GLU A 63 3.15 -9.57 7.65
C GLU A 63 2.63 -8.26 7.05
N MET A 64 1.43 -7.84 7.42
CA MET A 64 0.87 -6.55 7.05
C MET A 64 0.33 -5.84 8.29
N SER A 65 0.56 -4.55 8.39
CA SER A 65 -0.07 -3.72 9.43
C SER A 65 -0.55 -2.38 8.85
N CYS A 66 -1.67 -1.89 9.39
CA CYS A 66 -2.21 -0.57 9.10
C CYS A 66 -2.15 0.28 10.36
N HIS A 67 -1.68 1.51 10.23
CA HIS A 67 -1.54 2.48 11.30
C HIS A 67 -2.26 3.77 10.94
N LYS A 68 -2.96 4.34 11.90
CA LYS A 68 -3.51 5.68 11.77
C LYS A 68 -2.39 6.70 11.96
N LEU A 69 -2.25 7.62 11.02
CA LEU A 69 -1.36 8.78 11.18
C LEU A 69 -2.11 9.88 11.94
N PRO A 70 -1.42 10.57 12.88
CA PRO A 70 -2.04 11.62 13.66
C PRO A 70 -2.37 12.84 12.81
N ILE A 71 -3.40 13.57 13.21
CA ILE A 71 -3.77 14.88 12.68
C ILE A 71 -2.73 15.91 13.14
N GLY A 72 -2.35 16.83 12.25
CA GLY A 72 -1.45 17.94 12.59
C GLY A 72 0.05 17.66 12.43
N GLY A 73 0.44 16.53 11.82
CA GLY A 73 1.82 16.29 11.38
C GLY A 73 2.21 17.19 10.19
N GLN A 74 3.52 17.40 9.98
CA GLN A 74 4.01 18.29 8.90
C GLN A 74 3.49 17.91 7.51
N SER A 75 3.23 16.62 7.26
CA SER A 75 2.72 16.13 5.97
C SER A 75 1.28 15.60 6.04
N ALA A 76 0.66 15.61 7.21
CA ALA A 76 -0.64 14.98 7.46
C ALA A 76 -1.59 15.92 8.21
N ALA A 77 -1.92 17.08 7.63
CA ALA A 77 -2.79 18.08 8.27
C ALA A 77 -4.12 17.48 8.77
N LEU A 78 -4.69 16.52 8.04
CA LEU A 78 -5.94 15.82 8.38
C LEU A 78 -5.72 14.37 8.86
N GLY A 79 -4.45 13.94 8.98
CA GLY A 79 -4.11 12.55 9.26
C GLY A 79 -4.05 11.69 8.01
N GLY A 80 -3.99 10.38 8.19
CA GLY A 80 -3.87 9.44 7.09
C GLY A 80 -3.73 7.99 7.56
N ILE A 81 -3.45 7.11 6.62
CA ILE A 81 -3.16 5.70 6.85
C ILE A 81 -1.74 5.37 6.38
N GLU A 82 -1.01 4.67 7.23
CA GLU A 82 0.26 4.04 6.90
C GLU A 82 0.06 2.54 6.84
N ILE A 83 0.53 1.92 5.76
CA ILE A 83 0.47 0.48 5.54
C ILE A 83 1.89 -0.04 5.41
N LEU A 84 2.23 -0.99 6.26
CA LEU A 84 3.53 -1.65 6.27
C LEU A 84 3.34 -3.10 5.83
N LEU A 85 4.16 -3.52 4.89
CA LEU A 85 4.20 -4.88 4.36
C LEU A 85 5.61 -5.44 4.54
N ALA A 86 5.71 -6.64 5.10
CA ALA A 86 6.99 -7.30 5.33
C ALA A 86 6.97 -8.74 4.82
N ASP A 87 8.02 -9.15 4.11
CA ASP A 87 8.23 -10.51 3.65
C ASP A 87 9.69 -10.95 3.85
N LYS A 88 9.94 -12.25 3.79
CA LYS A 88 11.27 -12.87 3.92
C LYS A 88 11.77 -13.44 2.58
N GLY A 89 11.18 -13.01 1.48
CA GLY A 89 11.56 -13.48 0.15
C GLY A 89 12.89 -12.92 -0.35
N VAL A 90 13.15 -13.15 -1.63
CA VAL A 90 14.37 -12.61 -2.25
C VAL A 90 14.37 -11.09 -2.20
N PRO A 91 15.56 -10.47 -2.08
CA PRO A 91 15.66 -9.01 -2.08
C PRO A 91 15.06 -8.39 -3.35
N VAL A 92 14.36 -7.28 -3.19
CA VAL A 92 13.91 -6.48 -4.33
C VAL A 92 15.12 -5.84 -4.99
N LYS A 93 15.29 -6.04 -6.29
CA LYS A 93 16.40 -5.44 -7.04
C LYS A 93 16.15 -3.94 -7.24
N PRO A 94 17.19 -3.09 -7.07
CA PRO A 94 17.06 -1.64 -7.28
C PRO A 94 16.50 -1.26 -8.66
N GLU A 95 16.83 -2.02 -9.70
CA GLU A 95 16.33 -1.79 -11.05
C GLU A 95 14.81 -1.97 -11.14
N THR A 96 14.25 -2.91 -10.37
CA THR A 96 12.80 -3.16 -10.30
C THR A 96 12.08 -1.98 -9.62
N LEU A 97 12.76 -1.28 -8.71
CA LEU A 97 12.19 -0.13 -7.98
C LEU A 97 12.14 1.15 -8.82
N LYS A 98 12.98 1.28 -9.84
CA LYS A 98 13.00 2.46 -10.72
C LYS A 98 11.79 2.53 -11.67
N GLY A 99 11.00 1.45 -11.75
CA GLY A 99 9.93 1.33 -12.74
C GLY A 99 10.49 1.14 -14.14
N ARG A 100 9.72 0.51 -15.02
CA ARG A 100 10.04 0.47 -16.45
C ARG A 100 9.56 1.76 -17.10
N PRO A 101 10.24 2.22 -18.17
CA PRO A 101 9.69 3.26 -19.03
C PRO A 101 8.27 2.87 -19.45
N LEU A 102 7.35 3.83 -19.49
CA LEU A 102 5.95 3.61 -19.89
C LEU A 102 5.80 3.05 -21.31
N ASP A 103 6.87 3.11 -22.10
CA ASP A 103 6.93 2.64 -23.48
C ASP A 103 7.16 1.12 -23.62
N GLU A 104 7.54 0.43 -22.54
CA GLU A 104 7.68 -1.01 -22.51
C GLU A 104 6.39 -1.67 -21.99
N ILE A 105 5.50 -2.02 -22.90
CA ILE A 105 4.30 -2.83 -22.62
C ILE A 105 4.74 -4.28 -22.37
N ARG A 106 5.05 -4.60 -21.09
CA ARG A 106 5.24 -5.98 -20.64
C ARG A 106 4.35 -6.27 -19.44
N PRO A 107 3.75 -7.48 -19.32
CA PRO A 107 3.00 -7.87 -18.12
C PRO A 107 3.89 -7.76 -16.88
N GLY A 108 3.43 -7.07 -15.82
CA GLY A 108 4.06 -7.05 -14.51
C GLY A 108 4.87 -5.81 -14.13
N GLY A 109 5.05 -4.81 -15.00
CA GLY A 109 5.77 -3.55 -14.66
C GLY A 109 4.90 -2.39 -14.21
N LEU A 110 3.58 -2.47 -14.42
CA LEU A 110 2.64 -1.36 -14.18
C LEU A 110 2.17 -1.27 -12.72
N GLY A 111 2.22 -2.36 -11.95
CA GLY A 111 1.72 -2.41 -10.58
C GLY A 111 2.45 -1.44 -9.64
N LEU A 112 3.78 -1.39 -9.69
CA LEU A 112 4.57 -0.47 -8.86
C LEU A 112 4.33 1.00 -9.26
N HIS A 113 4.20 1.27 -10.56
CA HIS A 113 3.85 2.60 -11.06
C HIS A 113 2.48 3.04 -10.54
N PHE A 114 1.49 2.14 -10.58
CA PHE A 114 0.18 2.38 -10.01
C PHE A 114 0.24 2.69 -8.52
N ILE A 115 0.99 1.93 -7.72
CA ILE A 115 1.16 2.16 -6.28
C ILE A 115 1.72 3.57 -6.04
N ARG A 116 2.78 3.96 -6.78
CA ARG A 116 3.40 5.28 -6.65
C ARG A 116 2.50 6.43 -7.07
N GLN A 117 1.63 6.23 -8.05
CA GLN A 117 0.63 7.24 -8.43
C GLN A 117 -0.52 7.36 -7.43
N SER A 118 -0.90 6.27 -6.79
CA SER A 118 -2.07 6.19 -5.92
C SER A 118 -1.78 6.58 -4.48
N MET A 119 -0.58 6.27 -4.00
CA MET A 119 -0.15 6.55 -2.63
C MET A 119 0.72 7.82 -2.59
N ASP A 120 0.66 8.53 -1.49
CA ASP A 120 1.40 9.79 -1.31
C ASP A 120 2.87 9.55 -0.98
N GLU A 121 3.17 8.47 -0.24
CA GLU A 121 4.54 8.02 0.02
C GLU A 121 4.66 6.52 -0.22
N VAL A 122 5.76 6.11 -0.85
CA VAL A 122 6.09 4.70 -1.11
C VAL A 122 7.58 4.50 -0.89
N GLU A 123 7.94 3.70 0.12
CA GLU A 123 9.32 3.45 0.49
C GLU A 123 9.60 1.95 0.57
N PHE A 124 10.71 1.53 -0.07
CA PHE A 124 11.22 0.17 0.03
C PHE A 124 12.50 0.17 0.86
N SER A 125 12.61 -0.79 1.75
CA SER A 125 13.82 -1.01 2.53
C SER A 125 14.03 -2.51 2.81
N ARG A 126 15.22 -2.87 3.27
CA ARG A 126 15.50 -4.22 3.75
C ARG A 126 16.20 -4.14 5.10
N LYS A 127 15.63 -4.80 6.11
CA LYS A 127 16.19 -4.83 7.47
C LYS A 127 16.08 -6.24 8.03
N LYS A 128 17.17 -6.73 8.64
CA LYS A 128 17.22 -8.04 9.32
C LYS A 128 16.67 -9.19 8.45
N GLY A 129 17.00 -9.21 7.15
CA GLY A 129 16.58 -10.25 6.22
C GLY A 129 15.13 -10.15 5.72
N LYS A 130 14.36 -9.12 6.12
CA LYS A 130 13.02 -8.86 5.63
C LYS A 130 13.02 -7.73 4.62
N ASN A 131 12.29 -7.90 3.52
CA ASN A 131 11.88 -6.80 2.66
C ASN A 131 10.76 -6.03 3.37
N LEU A 132 10.80 -4.72 3.31
CA LEU A 132 9.80 -3.84 3.91
C LEU A 132 9.30 -2.87 2.84
N LEU A 133 7.99 -2.80 2.66
CA LEU A 133 7.31 -1.79 1.87
C LEU A 133 6.44 -0.96 2.81
N ARG A 134 6.67 0.36 2.79
CA ARG A 134 5.86 1.35 3.47
C ARG A 134 5.07 2.14 2.44
N MET A 135 3.77 2.24 2.62
CA MET A 135 2.85 3.03 1.79
C MET A 135 2.05 3.95 2.70
N VAL A 136 1.93 5.22 2.31
CA VAL A 136 1.15 6.21 3.05
C VAL A 136 0.12 6.86 2.13
N LYS A 137 -1.08 7.04 2.65
CA LYS A 137 -2.13 7.86 2.05
C LYS A 137 -2.63 8.87 3.06
N TYR A 138 -2.60 10.15 2.70
CA TYR A 138 -3.14 11.21 3.52
C TYR A 138 -4.62 11.45 3.22
N LEU A 139 -5.37 11.87 4.23
CA LEU A 139 -6.74 12.33 4.04
C LEU A 139 -6.73 13.67 3.30
N SER A 140 -7.56 13.79 2.28
CA SER A 140 -7.77 15.03 1.54
C SER A 140 -8.88 15.86 2.17
N PRO A 141 -8.81 17.21 2.12
CA PRO A 141 -9.91 18.06 2.56
C PRO A 141 -11.20 17.73 1.79
N THR A 142 -12.32 17.71 2.51
CA THR A 142 -13.63 17.56 1.85
C THR A 142 -13.91 18.82 1.03
N PRO A 143 -14.43 18.71 -0.20
CA PRO A 143 -14.70 19.87 -1.06
C PRO A 143 -15.58 20.97 -0.41
N GLN A 144 -16.42 20.60 0.56
CA GLN A 144 -17.26 21.54 1.32
C GLN A 144 -16.50 22.40 2.32
N ALA A 145 -15.33 21.98 2.79
CA ALA A 145 -14.52 22.80 3.73
C ALA A 145 -13.71 23.89 3.01
N ALA A 146 -13.50 23.78 1.71
CA ALA A 146 -12.80 24.78 0.91
C ALA A 146 -13.69 25.99 0.54
N ALA A 147 -15.02 25.84 0.58
CA ALA A 147 -15.97 26.92 0.22
C ALA A 147 -16.26 27.91 1.38
N SER A 148 -15.84 27.61 2.61
CA SER A 148 -16.13 28.44 3.79
C SER A 148 -14.96 29.35 4.22
N GLN A 149 -13.85 29.42 3.47
CA GLN A 149 -12.73 30.29 3.77
C GLN A 149 -12.55 31.42 2.75
N GLY A 150 -13.56 31.70 1.95
CA GLY A 150 -13.57 32.74 0.90
C GLY A 150 -14.69 33.78 1.08
N GLU A 151 -14.89 34.27 2.30
CA GLU A 151 -15.63 35.52 2.55
C GLU A 151 -14.86 36.41 3.53
#